data_c2fe0e604919122eca316785dab10c89
#
_entry.id   c2fe0e604919122eca316785dab10c89
#
_cell.length_a   1.000
_cell.length_b   1.000
_cell.length_c   1.000
_cell.angle_alpha   90.00
_cell.angle_beta   90.00
_cell.angle_gamma   90.00
#
_symmetry.space_group_name_H-M   'P 1'
#
loop_
_entity.id
_entity.type
_entity.pdbx_description
1 polymer ?
#
loop_
_entity_poly.entity_id
_entity_poly.type
_entity_poly.pdbx_seq_one_letter_code
_entity_poly.pdbx_strand_id
1 'polypeptide(L)'
;MKPNIIIINVDDMGWKDVGFMGSEYYETPNIDGLASQGMIFTNGYASASNCAPSRACLMTGQWTPRHGVYTVNSSERGKAKDRKLIPTKNTHTLGKEHRILPIVLQENGYTNCHAGKWHLSKNPLEYGFDVNIGGGHNGLPKSYLPPYGNVKIEDGKAAYLTDLIMEKALGFLDTVQKPFFLNYSPYAVHVPIMPVDSLLPIYRNKTSWEGQGNAEYATMVDNLDRNIGLLIQKLREKHVFENTMLVFTSDNGGLYGVTKQKPLRAGKGSYYEGGIREPFFFVLKEKIKPNGKSDIPISNLDIFPTILEYAGIQNTSITFDGANLSDVLEKKIKTLERPLFWHFPIYLQAYNVNDNETRDSLFRTRPGSVVRQGDWKLHYYFEDNGMELYNLAEDIGERNNLAETHPEKREELLRLLKNWWEETNAPIPTELNPEYIEKL
;
A
#
# COMPACT_ATOMS: atom_id res chain seq x y z
N MET A 1 -14.07 25.99 -2.22
CA MET A 1 -13.21 25.77 -3.43
C MET A 1 -12.84 24.31 -3.43
N LYS A 2 -12.81 23.61 -4.59
CA LYS A 2 -12.33 22.21 -4.65
C LYS A 2 -10.86 22.16 -4.23
N PRO A 3 -10.43 21.26 -3.32
CA PRO A 3 -9.02 21.14 -2.97
C PRO A 3 -8.20 20.54 -4.12
N ASN A 4 -6.93 20.87 -4.22
CA ASN A 4 -6.00 20.04 -4.96
C ASN A 4 -5.77 18.73 -4.19
N ILE A 5 -5.38 17.68 -4.88
CA ILE A 5 -5.22 16.33 -4.29
C ILE A 5 -3.85 15.79 -4.65
N ILE A 6 -3.15 15.28 -3.66
CA ILE A 6 -1.88 14.56 -3.83
C ILE A 6 -1.96 13.26 -3.04
N ILE A 7 -1.79 12.14 -3.73
CA ILE A 7 -1.54 10.84 -3.08
C ILE A 7 -0.05 10.55 -3.21
N ILE A 8 0.61 10.34 -2.08
CA ILE A 8 1.97 9.84 -1.98
C ILE A 8 1.88 8.37 -1.60
N ASN A 9 2.02 7.47 -2.59
CA ASN A 9 1.91 6.02 -2.41
C ASN A 9 3.28 5.39 -2.64
N VAL A 10 4.04 5.20 -1.56
CA VAL A 10 5.42 4.70 -1.60
C VAL A 10 5.43 3.21 -1.94
N ASP A 11 6.48 2.73 -2.57
CA ASP A 11 6.63 1.34 -2.99
C ASP A 11 7.48 0.55 -1.97
N ASP A 12 6.90 -0.49 -1.34
CA ASP A 12 7.56 -1.37 -0.37
C ASP A 12 8.08 -0.67 0.91
N MET A 13 7.54 0.45 1.31
CA MET A 13 7.89 1.09 2.58
C MET A 13 7.12 0.43 3.73
N GLY A 14 7.84 -0.12 4.70
CA GLY A 14 7.22 -0.76 5.84
C GLY A 14 6.65 0.23 6.86
N TRP A 15 5.74 -0.29 7.70
CA TRP A 15 5.02 0.48 8.73
C TRP A 15 5.94 1.33 9.61
N LYS A 16 7.12 0.81 9.96
CA LYS A 16 8.08 1.46 10.87
C LYS A 16 9.31 2.02 10.14
N ASP A 17 9.24 2.21 8.82
CA ASP A 17 10.36 2.78 8.04
C ASP A 17 10.36 4.32 8.04
N VAL A 18 9.56 4.94 8.91
CA VAL A 18 9.41 6.39 9.06
C VAL A 18 9.45 6.81 10.54
N GLY A 19 9.95 8.02 10.82
CA GLY A 19 10.12 8.51 12.19
C GLY A 19 8.79 8.69 12.92
N PHE A 20 7.71 9.16 12.27
CA PHE A 20 6.41 9.35 12.91
C PHE A 20 5.74 8.04 13.37
N MET A 21 6.19 6.89 12.86
CA MET A 21 5.80 5.55 13.31
C MET A 21 6.82 4.94 14.27
N GLY A 22 7.90 5.64 14.58
CA GLY A 22 8.84 5.32 15.64
C GLY A 22 10.16 4.69 15.17
N SER A 23 10.58 4.82 13.91
CA SER A 23 11.94 4.47 13.50
C SER A 23 12.96 5.39 14.19
N GLU A 24 14.02 4.79 14.74
CA GLU A 24 15.19 5.52 15.21
C GLU A 24 16.40 5.35 14.25
N TYR A 25 16.24 4.48 13.25
CA TYR A 25 17.29 4.21 12.28
C TYR A 25 17.10 5.02 10.99
N TYR A 26 15.91 5.01 10.41
CA TYR A 26 15.58 5.77 9.20
C TYR A 26 15.17 7.20 9.56
N GLU A 27 15.75 8.18 8.88
CA GLU A 27 15.50 9.60 9.13
C GLU A 27 14.57 10.17 8.07
N THR A 28 13.38 10.62 8.51
CA THR A 28 12.32 11.11 7.63
C THR A 28 11.72 12.45 8.11
N PRO A 29 12.57 13.47 8.36
CA PRO A 29 12.11 14.71 8.99
C PRO A 29 11.06 15.48 8.18
N ASN A 30 11.08 15.41 6.84
CA ASN A 30 10.09 16.08 5.99
C ASN A 30 8.75 15.36 6.02
N ILE A 31 8.76 14.02 5.94
CA ILE A 31 7.55 13.18 6.06
C ILE A 31 6.96 13.33 7.46
N ASP A 32 7.76 13.28 8.51
CA ASP A 32 7.33 13.43 9.90
C ASP A 32 6.74 14.82 10.15
N GLY A 33 7.40 15.86 9.63
CA GLY A 33 6.93 17.23 9.68
C GLY A 33 5.60 17.43 8.93
N LEU A 34 5.39 16.72 7.83
CA LEU A 34 4.11 16.70 7.11
C LEU A 34 3.03 15.95 7.91
N ALA A 35 3.34 14.77 8.43
CA ALA A 35 2.43 13.96 9.23
C ALA A 35 1.89 14.72 10.46
N SER A 36 2.75 15.52 11.11
CA SER A 36 2.37 16.37 12.24
C SER A 36 1.33 17.45 11.90
N GLN A 37 1.17 17.80 10.63
CA GLN A 37 0.19 18.80 10.18
C GLN A 37 -1.20 18.22 9.93
N GLY A 38 -1.42 16.93 10.17
CA GLY A 38 -2.69 16.26 9.90
C GLY A 38 -3.08 15.20 10.92
N MET A 39 -3.69 14.13 10.42
CA MET A 39 -4.16 12.97 11.18
C MET A 39 -3.36 11.73 10.81
N ILE A 40 -2.62 11.19 11.76
CA ILE A 40 -1.88 9.93 11.66
C ILE A 40 -2.81 8.77 12.06
N PHE A 41 -2.81 7.70 11.26
CA PHE A 41 -3.50 6.45 11.59
C PHE A 41 -2.47 5.37 11.95
N THR A 42 -2.53 4.87 13.18
CA THR A 42 -1.64 3.81 13.65
C THR A 42 -2.05 2.42 13.16
N ASN A 43 -3.31 2.29 12.73
CA ASN A 43 -3.92 1.11 12.15
C ASN A 43 -4.32 1.35 10.69
N GLY A 44 -3.39 1.89 9.88
CA GLY A 44 -3.56 2.03 8.43
C GLY A 44 -3.14 0.75 7.71
N TYR A 45 -3.89 0.36 6.68
CA TYR A 45 -3.68 -0.89 5.95
C TYR A 45 -3.66 -0.72 4.44
N ALA A 46 -2.76 -1.48 3.80
CA ALA A 46 -2.91 -1.84 2.40
C ALA A 46 -3.98 -2.93 2.26
N SER A 47 -4.81 -2.88 1.23
CA SER A 47 -5.87 -3.88 1.00
C SER A 47 -5.39 -5.15 0.31
N ALA A 48 -4.09 -5.23 0.03
CA ALA A 48 -3.39 -6.44 -0.39
C ALA A 48 -1.91 -6.33 -0.02
N SER A 49 -1.25 -7.46 0.15
CA SER A 49 0.17 -7.52 0.57
C SER A 49 1.17 -7.39 -0.57
N ASN A 50 0.69 -7.06 -1.79
CA ASN A 50 1.48 -6.90 -3.01
C ASN A 50 1.10 -5.62 -3.76
N CYS A 51 2.04 -5.10 -4.54
CA CYS A 51 1.92 -3.82 -5.25
C CYS A 51 0.68 -3.71 -6.14
N ALA A 52 0.55 -4.55 -7.18
CA ALA A 52 -0.52 -4.41 -8.18
C ALA A 52 -1.94 -4.52 -7.57
N PRO A 53 -2.27 -5.55 -6.77
CA PRO A 53 -3.60 -5.64 -6.17
C PRO A 53 -3.89 -4.49 -5.20
N SER A 54 -2.93 -4.07 -4.38
CA SER A 54 -3.12 -2.94 -3.48
C SER A 54 -3.37 -1.62 -4.23
N ARG A 55 -2.61 -1.37 -5.31
CA ARG A 55 -2.81 -0.21 -6.18
C ARG A 55 -4.15 -0.25 -6.91
N ALA A 56 -4.61 -1.44 -7.34
CA ALA A 56 -5.94 -1.61 -7.91
C ALA A 56 -7.04 -1.29 -6.88
N CYS A 57 -6.91 -1.79 -5.65
CA CYS A 57 -7.81 -1.47 -4.55
C CYS A 57 -7.89 0.04 -4.28
N LEU A 58 -6.73 0.73 -4.18
CA LEU A 58 -6.67 2.18 -3.97
C LEU A 58 -7.38 2.95 -5.08
N MET A 59 -7.13 2.59 -6.34
CA MET A 59 -7.69 3.29 -7.50
C MET A 59 -9.18 3.03 -7.72
N THR A 60 -9.67 1.84 -7.36
CA THR A 60 -11.08 1.46 -7.53
C THR A 60 -11.94 1.73 -6.28
N GLY A 61 -11.34 1.82 -5.09
CA GLY A 61 -12.05 1.81 -3.81
C GLY A 61 -12.75 0.46 -3.52
N GLN A 62 -12.28 -0.64 -4.15
CA GLN A 62 -12.91 -1.96 -4.11
C GLN A 62 -11.93 -3.06 -3.72
N TRP A 63 -12.42 -4.10 -3.05
CA TRP A 63 -11.65 -5.30 -2.71
C TRP A 63 -11.24 -6.11 -3.94
N THR A 64 -10.18 -6.90 -3.77
CA THR A 64 -9.60 -7.73 -4.84
C THR A 64 -10.58 -8.64 -5.57
N PRO A 65 -11.63 -9.25 -4.96
CA PRO A 65 -12.60 -10.06 -5.70
C PRO A 65 -13.34 -9.29 -6.80
N ARG A 66 -13.58 -7.97 -6.61
CA ARG A 66 -14.36 -7.20 -7.57
C ARG A 66 -13.59 -6.86 -8.86
N HIS A 67 -12.26 -6.77 -8.79
CA HIS A 67 -11.44 -6.45 -9.98
C HIS A 67 -10.52 -7.59 -10.42
N GLY A 68 -10.43 -8.69 -9.67
CA GLY A 68 -9.69 -9.89 -10.04
C GLY A 68 -8.17 -9.77 -10.07
N VAL A 69 -7.60 -8.65 -9.66
CA VAL A 69 -6.14 -8.47 -9.51
C VAL A 69 -5.75 -8.95 -8.12
N TYR A 70 -5.17 -10.16 -8.02
CA TYR A 70 -4.82 -10.78 -6.72
C TYR A 70 -3.34 -10.75 -6.42
N THR A 71 -2.50 -10.62 -7.45
CA THR A 71 -1.04 -10.64 -7.30
C THR A 71 -0.35 -9.96 -8.49
N VAL A 72 0.97 -9.92 -8.42
CA VAL A 72 1.84 -9.51 -9.54
C VAL A 72 2.18 -10.74 -10.38
N ASN A 73 1.93 -10.69 -11.69
CA ASN A 73 2.16 -11.80 -12.64
C ASN A 73 1.31 -13.06 -12.33
N SER A 74 1.92 -14.25 -12.35
CA SER A 74 1.22 -15.52 -12.16
C SER A 74 0.74 -15.71 -10.72
N SER A 75 -0.46 -16.28 -10.56
CA SER A 75 -0.99 -16.80 -9.30
C SER A 75 -0.36 -18.13 -8.87
N GLU A 76 0.34 -18.81 -9.80
CA GLU A 76 0.94 -20.12 -9.63
C GLU A 76 2.44 -20.03 -9.29
N ARG A 77 2.80 -19.26 -8.28
CA ARG A 77 4.19 -19.14 -7.88
C ARG A 77 4.64 -20.32 -7.00
N GLY A 78 5.95 -20.60 -7.02
CA GLY A 78 6.53 -21.78 -6.40
C GLY A 78 6.45 -23.02 -7.27
N LYS A 79 6.98 -24.15 -6.79
CA LYS A 79 6.98 -25.41 -7.54
C LYS A 79 5.59 -26.03 -7.53
N ALA A 80 5.13 -26.59 -8.64
CA ALA A 80 3.83 -27.23 -8.77
C ALA A 80 3.61 -28.30 -7.69
N LYS A 81 4.60 -29.15 -7.45
CA LYS A 81 4.56 -30.21 -6.44
C LYS A 81 4.33 -29.72 -4.99
N ASP A 82 4.53 -28.44 -4.71
CA ASP A 82 4.37 -27.84 -3.38
C ASP A 82 3.03 -27.09 -3.23
N ARG A 83 2.23 -26.96 -4.30
CA ARG A 83 0.92 -26.31 -4.33
C ARG A 83 -0.19 -27.37 -4.31
N LYS A 84 -0.98 -27.40 -3.26
CA LYS A 84 -2.06 -28.40 -3.08
C LYS A 84 -3.27 -28.12 -3.97
N LEU A 85 -3.59 -26.85 -4.19
CA LEU A 85 -4.75 -26.43 -4.98
C LEU A 85 -4.30 -25.78 -6.29
N ILE A 86 -5.18 -25.80 -7.29
CA ILE A 86 -5.07 -24.93 -8.46
C ILE A 86 -5.55 -23.55 -8.06
N PRO A 87 -4.70 -22.50 -8.07
CA PRO A 87 -5.10 -21.17 -7.62
C PRO A 87 -6.01 -20.47 -8.62
N THR A 88 -6.73 -19.48 -8.15
CA THR A 88 -7.53 -18.59 -9.00
C THR A 88 -6.66 -17.86 -10.00
N LYS A 89 -7.11 -17.75 -11.23
CA LYS A 89 -6.42 -17.01 -12.29
C LYS A 89 -6.35 -15.53 -11.93
N ASN A 90 -5.14 -14.97 -12.03
CA ASN A 90 -4.91 -13.54 -11.79
C ASN A 90 -5.24 -12.69 -13.01
N THR A 91 -5.87 -11.54 -12.79
CA THR A 91 -6.01 -10.48 -13.79
C THR A 91 -4.74 -9.61 -13.79
N HIS A 92 -4.04 -9.54 -14.93
CA HIS A 92 -2.75 -8.85 -15.02
C HIS A 92 -2.85 -7.34 -15.26
N THR A 93 -3.98 -6.90 -15.80
CA THR A 93 -4.23 -5.49 -16.14
C THR A 93 -5.60 -5.11 -15.60
N LEU A 94 -5.69 -3.99 -14.91
CA LEU A 94 -6.99 -3.50 -14.43
C LEU A 94 -7.93 -3.24 -15.61
N GLY A 95 -9.14 -3.80 -15.55
CA GLY A 95 -10.14 -3.66 -16.60
C GLY A 95 -10.60 -2.19 -16.75
N LYS A 96 -10.86 -1.78 -18.01
CA LYS A 96 -11.32 -0.42 -18.32
C LYS A 96 -12.79 -0.16 -17.92
N GLU A 97 -13.52 -1.20 -17.57
CA GLU A 97 -14.88 -1.14 -17.03
C GLU A 97 -14.93 -0.54 -15.62
N HIS A 98 -13.80 -0.57 -14.90
CA HIS A 98 -13.71 0.02 -13.57
C HIS A 98 -13.61 1.54 -13.66
N ARG A 99 -14.56 2.24 -13.05
CA ARG A 99 -14.47 3.70 -12.86
C ARG A 99 -13.55 3.99 -11.69
N ILE A 100 -12.33 4.38 -11.99
CA ILE A 100 -11.27 4.62 -11.00
C ILE A 100 -11.15 6.12 -10.66
N LEU A 101 -10.49 6.40 -9.55
CA LEU A 101 -10.34 7.76 -9.00
C LEU A 101 -9.92 8.81 -10.04
N PRO A 102 -8.86 8.64 -10.87
CA PRO A 102 -8.46 9.66 -11.82
C PRO A 102 -9.52 9.94 -12.89
N ILE A 103 -10.27 8.93 -13.36
CA ILE A 103 -11.38 9.12 -14.32
C ILE A 103 -12.45 10.03 -13.71
N VAL A 104 -12.86 9.74 -12.46
CA VAL A 104 -13.89 10.54 -11.79
C VAL A 104 -13.42 11.97 -11.53
N LEU A 105 -12.16 12.15 -11.15
CA LEU A 105 -11.60 13.49 -10.95
C LEU A 105 -11.50 14.28 -12.25
N GLN A 106 -11.06 13.66 -13.37
CA GLN A 106 -10.98 14.28 -14.68
C GLN A 106 -12.37 14.75 -15.16
N GLU A 107 -13.39 13.90 -15.04
CA GLU A 107 -14.78 14.23 -15.35
C GLU A 107 -15.32 15.41 -14.50
N ASN A 108 -14.71 15.67 -13.35
CA ASN A 108 -15.07 16.77 -12.44
C ASN A 108 -14.13 17.98 -12.52
N GLY A 109 -13.34 18.08 -13.60
CA GLY A 109 -12.55 19.26 -13.95
C GLY A 109 -11.16 19.31 -13.29
N TYR A 110 -10.65 18.19 -12.79
CA TYR A 110 -9.26 18.10 -12.36
C TYR A 110 -8.33 17.83 -13.54
N THR A 111 -7.12 18.38 -13.47
CA THR A 111 -6.00 17.98 -14.33
C THR A 111 -5.15 16.96 -13.57
N ASN A 112 -5.00 15.76 -14.13
CA ASN A 112 -4.44 14.62 -13.43
C ASN A 112 -3.04 14.29 -13.92
N CYS A 113 -2.09 14.15 -12.99
CA CYS A 113 -0.74 13.68 -13.25
C CYS A 113 -0.45 12.39 -12.50
N HIS A 114 0.07 11.38 -13.20
CA HIS A 114 0.70 10.21 -12.61
C HIS A 114 2.21 10.35 -12.68
N ALA A 115 2.91 10.17 -11.55
CA ALA A 115 4.36 10.27 -11.47
C ALA A 115 4.94 9.05 -10.75
N GLY A 116 5.65 8.19 -11.48
CA GLY A 116 6.31 6.99 -10.97
C GLY A 116 5.61 5.67 -11.33
N LYS A 117 5.57 4.73 -10.41
CA LYS A 117 5.07 3.36 -10.61
C LYS A 117 3.55 3.31 -10.75
N TRP A 118 3.07 2.86 -11.91
CA TRP A 118 1.65 2.59 -12.14
C TRP A 118 1.26 1.13 -11.85
N HIS A 119 1.85 0.18 -12.58
CA HIS A 119 1.74 -1.26 -12.37
C HIS A 119 0.34 -1.88 -12.61
N LEU A 120 -0.62 -1.13 -13.12
CA LEU A 120 -1.99 -1.61 -13.39
C LEU A 120 -2.28 -1.77 -14.87
N SER A 121 -1.52 -1.12 -15.75
CA SER A 121 -1.64 -1.21 -17.20
C SER A 121 -0.36 -0.71 -17.89
N LYS A 122 -0.33 -0.77 -19.24
CA LYS A 122 0.80 -0.26 -20.02
C LYS A 122 0.90 1.26 -20.01
N ASN A 123 -0.24 1.96 -19.94
CA ASN A 123 -0.28 3.40 -20.08
C ASN A 123 -1.33 4.05 -19.16
N PRO A 124 -0.91 4.83 -18.14
CA PRO A 124 -1.83 5.56 -17.26
C PRO A 124 -2.73 6.57 -17.97
N LEU A 125 -2.30 7.12 -19.10
CA LEU A 125 -3.11 8.09 -19.88
C LEU A 125 -4.45 7.51 -20.35
N GLU A 126 -4.56 6.19 -20.47
CA GLU A 126 -5.80 5.51 -20.82
C GLU A 126 -6.75 5.34 -19.62
N TYR A 127 -6.35 5.81 -18.44
CA TYR A 127 -7.04 5.64 -17.16
C TYR A 127 -7.32 6.98 -16.46
N GLY A 128 -7.53 8.06 -17.25
CA GLY A 128 -7.95 9.35 -16.73
C GLY A 128 -6.82 10.26 -16.24
N PHE A 129 -5.57 9.95 -16.57
CA PHE A 129 -4.45 10.88 -16.37
C PHE A 129 -4.17 11.68 -17.64
N ASP A 130 -3.88 12.96 -17.47
CA ASP A 130 -3.50 13.88 -18.56
C ASP A 130 -1.99 13.88 -18.78
N VAL A 131 -1.23 13.62 -17.73
CA VAL A 131 0.24 13.57 -17.74
C VAL A 131 0.72 12.26 -17.12
N ASN A 132 1.72 11.62 -17.76
CA ASN A 132 2.38 10.42 -17.25
C ASN A 132 3.90 10.62 -17.18
N ILE A 133 4.47 10.49 -16.00
CA ILE A 133 5.89 10.62 -15.71
C ILE A 133 6.44 9.26 -15.28
N GLY A 134 7.00 8.49 -16.21
CA GLY A 134 7.66 7.21 -15.92
C GLY A 134 6.73 6.05 -15.54
N GLY A 135 5.40 6.22 -15.63
CA GLY A 135 4.43 5.17 -15.33
C GLY A 135 4.26 4.16 -16.45
N GLY A 136 4.06 2.88 -16.09
CA GLY A 136 3.82 1.79 -17.02
C GLY A 136 3.47 0.49 -16.29
N HIS A 137 3.50 -0.63 -17.01
CA HIS A 137 3.17 -1.94 -16.43
C HIS A 137 4.26 -2.52 -15.53
N ASN A 138 5.46 -1.95 -15.57
CA ASN A 138 6.60 -2.48 -14.80
C ASN A 138 6.42 -2.26 -13.30
N GLY A 139 6.66 -3.32 -12.52
CA GLY A 139 6.54 -3.30 -11.07
C GLY A 139 7.78 -2.79 -10.34
N LEU A 140 8.93 -2.66 -11.02
CA LEU A 140 10.19 -2.16 -10.48
C LEU A 140 11.06 -1.58 -11.61
N PRO A 141 11.97 -0.64 -11.32
CA PRO A 141 12.97 -0.22 -12.28
C PRO A 141 14.08 -1.28 -12.36
N LYS A 142 14.74 -1.41 -13.51
CA LYS A 142 15.96 -2.22 -13.59
C LYS A 142 17.16 -1.54 -12.94
N SER A 143 17.12 -0.21 -12.86
CA SER A 143 18.15 0.61 -12.25
C SER A 143 17.54 1.93 -11.78
N TYR A 144 18.05 2.47 -10.65
CA TYR A 144 17.78 3.84 -10.22
C TYR A 144 18.75 4.86 -10.84
N LEU A 145 19.75 4.40 -11.60
CA LEU A 145 20.68 5.24 -12.35
C LEU A 145 20.50 4.98 -13.86
N PRO A 146 20.80 5.97 -14.72
CA PRO A 146 20.71 5.84 -16.15
C PRO A 146 21.62 4.71 -16.71
N PRO A 147 21.17 4.00 -17.75
CA PRO A 147 19.80 3.97 -18.27
C PRO A 147 18.88 3.23 -17.29
N TYR A 148 17.70 3.76 -17.01
CA TYR A 148 16.74 3.19 -16.04
C TYR A 148 16.11 1.87 -16.51
N GLY A 149 16.50 1.41 -17.68
CA GLY A 149 16.16 0.13 -18.29
C GLY A 149 14.72 0.06 -18.81
N ASN A 150 13.80 -0.32 -17.93
CA ASN A 150 12.40 -0.53 -18.32
C ASN A 150 11.46 0.64 -17.94
N VAL A 151 11.97 1.67 -17.27
CA VAL A 151 11.21 2.90 -16.99
C VAL A 151 11.43 3.90 -18.11
N LYS A 152 10.34 4.24 -18.81
CA LYS A 152 10.37 5.25 -19.87
C LYS A 152 10.10 6.61 -19.26
N ILE A 153 11.13 7.43 -19.18
CA ILE A 153 11.06 8.80 -18.66
C ILE A 153 11.97 9.68 -19.50
N GLU A 154 11.52 10.89 -19.78
CA GLU A 154 12.35 11.87 -20.48
C GLU A 154 13.52 12.32 -19.62
N ASP A 155 14.66 12.59 -20.27
CA ASP A 155 15.85 13.10 -19.60
C ASP A 155 15.57 14.39 -18.83
N GLY A 156 16.26 14.56 -17.73
CA GLY A 156 16.22 15.73 -16.85
C GLY A 156 17.59 16.05 -16.30
N LYS A 157 17.66 16.91 -15.29
CA LYS A 157 18.90 17.29 -14.63
C LYS A 157 19.36 16.25 -13.63
N ALA A 158 18.40 15.61 -12.94
CA ALA A 158 18.67 14.60 -11.94
C ALA A 158 19.02 13.25 -12.58
N ALA A 159 20.05 12.59 -12.07
CA ALA A 159 20.44 11.26 -12.53
C ALA A 159 19.77 10.14 -11.73
N TYR A 160 19.49 10.34 -10.44
CA TYR A 160 18.81 9.33 -9.64
C TYR A 160 17.29 9.33 -9.95
N LEU A 161 16.72 8.16 -10.21
CA LEU A 161 15.35 8.03 -10.73
C LEU A 161 14.29 8.70 -9.86
N THR A 162 14.41 8.60 -8.52
CA THR A 162 13.48 9.24 -7.59
C THR A 162 13.52 10.77 -7.74
N ASP A 163 14.73 11.35 -7.87
CA ASP A 163 14.92 12.77 -8.05
C ASP A 163 14.40 13.24 -9.40
N LEU A 164 14.63 12.46 -10.46
CA LEU A 164 14.14 12.79 -11.81
C LEU A 164 12.60 12.78 -11.87
N ILE A 165 11.96 11.77 -11.25
CA ILE A 165 10.49 11.72 -11.17
C ILE A 165 9.95 12.95 -10.42
N MET A 166 10.59 13.33 -9.30
CA MET A 166 10.19 14.52 -8.56
C MET A 166 10.44 15.81 -9.37
N GLU A 167 11.57 15.95 -10.04
CA GLU A 167 11.85 17.09 -10.92
C GLU A 167 10.73 17.29 -11.94
N LYS A 168 10.30 16.23 -12.61
CA LYS A 168 9.21 16.28 -13.58
C LYS A 168 7.85 16.58 -12.91
N ALA A 169 7.58 16.03 -11.73
CA ALA A 169 6.36 16.30 -10.97
C ALA A 169 6.29 17.77 -10.52
N LEU A 170 7.41 18.35 -10.11
CA LEU A 170 7.47 19.78 -9.80
C LEU A 170 7.26 20.65 -11.04
N GLY A 171 7.80 20.24 -12.20
CA GLY A 171 7.51 20.88 -13.49
C GLY A 171 6.03 20.86 -13.87
N PHE A 172 5.33 19.75 -13.60
CA PHE A 172 3.86 19.71 -13.77
C PHE A 172 3.17 20.72 -12.84
N LEU A 173 3.58 20.79 -11.58
CA LEU A 173 3.01 21.77 -10.63
C LEU A 173 3.26 23.22 -11.07
N ASP A 174 4.34 23.52 -11.79
CA ASP A 174 4.61 24.87 -12.26
C ASP A 174 3.60 25.33 -13.33
N THR A 175 3.08 24.42 -14.12
CA THR A 175 2.24 24.72 -15.28
C THR A 175 0.75 24.43 -15.09
N VAL A 176 0.39 23.52 -14.13
CA VAL A 176 -0.98 23.06 -13.96
C VAL A 176 -1.92 24.17 -13.47
N GLN A 177 -3.13 24.20 -14.01
CA GLN A 177 -4.25 24.98 -13.49
C GLN A 177 -4.94 24.22 -12.35
N LYS A 178 -5.47 24.94 -11.36
CA LYS A 178 -6.26 24.33 -10.27
C LYS A 178 -7.69 24.02 -10.74
N PRO A 179 -8.32 22.98 -10.18
CA PRO A 179 -7.79 21.95 -9.28
C PRO A 179 -6.95 20.90 -10.02
N PHE A 180 -6.01 20.29 -9.32
CA PHE A 180 -5.20 19.21 -9.88
C PHE A 180 -5.20 17.97 -8.96
N PHE A 181 -4.93 16.81 -9.57
CA PHE A 181 -4.62 15.56 -8.87
C PHE A 181 -3.22 15.06 -9.27
N LEU A 182 -2.35 14.90 -8.30
CA LEU A 182 -1.04 14.29 -8.48
C LEU A 182 -0.99 12.94 -7.74
N ASN A 183 -0.90 11.84 -8.48
CA ASN A 183 -0.57 10.53 -7.93
C ASN A 183 0.94 10.36 -7.98
N TYR A 184 1.64 10.78 -6.91
CA TYR A 184 3.07 10.58 -6.74
C TYR A 184 3.32 9.20 -6.16
N SER A 185 3.75 8.28 -7.02
CA SER A 185 4.01 6.88 -6.68
C SER A 185 5.46 6.52 -7.04
N PRO A 186 6.46 7.00 -6.28
CA PRO A 186 7.87 6.73 -6.60
C PRO A 186 8.12 5.22 -6.65
N TYR A 187 9.13 4.79 -7.44
CA TYR A 187 9.63 3.40 -7.39
C TYR A 187 10.41 3.12 -6.10
N ALA A 188 10.94 4.17 -5.45
CA ALA A 188 11.54 4.06 -4.13
C ALA A 188 10.44 3.68 -3.12
N VAL A 189 10.71 2.76 -2.18
CA VAL A 189 12.05 2.23 -1.82
C VAL A 189 12.22 0.76 -2.24
N HIS A 190 11.59 0.38 -3.36
CA HIS A 190 11.60 -1.00 -3.89
C HIS A 190 13.01 -1.40 -4.41
N VAL A 191 13.29 -2.70 -4.40
CA VAL A 191 14.50 -3.26 -5.04
C VAL A 191 14.56 -2.92 -6.54
N PRO A 192 15.80 -2.83 -7.16
CA PRO A 192 17.08 -3.12 -6.55
C PRO A 192 17.49 -2.08 -5.51
N ILE A 193 18.11 -2.51 -4.41
CA ILE A 193 18.66 -1.56 -3.45
C ILE A 193 19.90 -0.94 -4.07
N MET A 194 19.80 0.35 -4.39
CA MET A 194 20.86 1.14 -5.01
C MET A 194 21.04 2.42 -4.18
N PRO A 195 22.10 2.49 -3.39
CA PRO A 195 22.28 3.61 -2.46
C PRO A 195 22.48 4.95 -3.17
N VAL A 196 22.13 6.02 -2.48
CA VAL A 196 22.56 7.37 -2.83
C VAL A 196 23.91 7.62 -2.13
N ASP A 197 25.00 7.52 -2.87
CA ASP A 197 26.36 7.47 -2.33
C ASP A 197 26.70 8.65 -1.39
N SER A 198 26.19 9.84 -1.68
CA SER A 198 26.41 11.03 -0.84
C SER A 198 25.77 10.93 0.56
N LEU A 199 24.77 10.05 0.73
CA LEU A 199 24.08 9.82 2.00
C LEU A 199 24.63 8.63 2.79
N LEU A 200 25.37 7.73 2.16
CA LEU A 200 25.93 6.53 2.82
C LEU A 200 26.74 6.82 4.09
N PRO A 201 27.59 7.88 4.16
CA PRO A 201 28.33 8.16 5.38
C PRO A 201 27.46 8.39 6.62
N ILE A 202 26.22 8.86 6.45
CA ILE A 202 25.27 9.11 7.54
C ILE A 202 24.88 7.80 8.21
N TYR A 203 24.66 6.72 7.43
CA TYR A 203 24.05 5.46 7.89
C TYR A 203 25.06 4.34 8.15
N ARG A 204 26.26 4.37 7.54
CA ARG A 204 27.26 3.28 7.67
C ARG A 204 27.66 2.96 9.10
N ASN A 205 27.75 3.98 9.94
CA ASN A 205 28.18 3.84 11.33
C ASN A 205 27.03 4.02 12.32
N LYS A 206 25.79 4.16 11.83
CA LYS A 206 24.61 4.28 12.69
C LYS A 206 24.30 2.94 13.31
N THR A 207 24.08 2.90 14.61
CA THR A 207 23.71 1.68 15.33
C THR A 207 22.37 1.16 14.82
N SER A 208 22.29 -0.14 14.53
CA SER A 208 21.05 -0.79 14.15
C SER A 208 20.01 -0.70 15.26
N TRP A 209 18.74 -0.58 14.87
CA TRP A 209 17.63 -0.43 15.80
C TRP A 209 16.49 -1.39 15.44
N GLU A 210 16.08 -2.25 16.37
CA GLU A 210 15.00 -3.24 16.21
C GLU A 210 15.07 -4.09 14.91
N GLY A 211 16.28 -4.37 14.43
CA GLY A 211 16.51 -5.12 13.20
C GLY A 211 16.56 -4.26 11.92
N GLN A 212 16.38 -2.95 12.02
CA GLN A 212 16.72 -1.98 11.00
C GLN A 212 18.22 -1.69 11.08
N GLY A 213 18.93 -1.70 9.95
CA GLY A 213 20.38 -1.56 9.92
C GLY A 213 20.95 -1.62 8.49
N ASN A 214 20.09 -1.64 7.48
CA ASN A 214 20.50 -1.60 6.09
C ASN A 214 20.79 -0.16 5.66
N ALA A 215 22.07 0.22 5.68
CA ALA A 215 22.50 1.57 5.35
C ALA A 215 22.19 1.99 3.90
N GLU A 216 22.24 1.06 2.95
CA GLU A 216 21.94 1.34 1.55
C GLU A 216 20.44 1.66 1.37
N TYR A 217 19.56 0.86 1.97
CA TYR A 217 18.13 1.12 1.99
C TYR A 217 17.80 2.44 2.71
N ALA A 218 18.49 2.74 3.81
CA ALA A 218 18.31 3.99 4.55
C ALA A 218 18.57 5.22 3.70
N THR A 219 19.57 5.16 2.79
CA THR A 219 19.81 6.27 1.86
C THR A 219 18.70 6.47 0.84
N MET A 220 18.00 5.40 0.45
CA MET A 220 16.84 5.49 -0.45
C MET A 220 15.64 6.11 0.27
N VAL A 221 15.44 5.78 1.56
CA VAL A 221 14.40 6.38 2.41
C VAL A 221 14.67 7.88 2.62
N ASP A 222 15.91 8.25 2.99
CA ASP A 222 16.34 9.64 3.17
C ASP A 222 16.18 10.45 1.86
N ASN A 223 16.62 9.90 0.74
CA ASN A 223 16.44 10.55 -0.56
C ASN A 223 14.95 10.79 -0.89
N LEU A 224 14.08 9.81 -0.63
CA LEU A 224 12.64 9.98 -0.79
C LEU A 224 12.09 11.08 0.12
N ASP A 225 12.50 11.11 1.39
CA ASP A 225 12.11 12.14 2.34
C ASP A 225 12.49 13.56 1.84
N ARG A 226 13.71 13.73 1.34
CA ARG A 226 14.17 15.00 0.74
C ARG A 226 13.30 15.42 -0.45
N ASN A 227 12.96 14.47 -1.32
CA ASN A 227 12.09 14.75 -2.46
C ASN A 227 10.68 15.17 -2.02
N ILE A 228 10.12 14.56 -0.97
CA ILE A 228 8.84 15.00 -0.38
C ILE A 228 9.00 16.41 0.23
N GLY A 229 10.12 16.72 0.83
CA GLY A 229 10.46 18.08 1.28
C GLY A 229 10.39 19.11 0.16
N LEU A 230 10.96 18.81 -1.03
CA LEU A 230 10.87 19.67 -2.21
C LEU A 230 9.44 19.84 -2.71
N LEU A 231 8.62 18.78 -2.68
CA LEU A 231 7.20 18.86 -3.03
C LEU A 231 6.45 19.81 -2.09
N ILE A 232 6.65 19.69 -0.78
CA ILE A 232 6.01 20.54 0.23
C ILE A 232 6.44 22.00 0.03
N GLN A 233 7.73 22.24 -0.19
CA GLN A 233 8.27 23.57 -0.47
C GLN A 233 7.59 24.19 -1.70
N LYS A 234 7.51 23.45 -2.82
CA LYS A 234 6.85 23.90 -4.06
C LYS A 234 5.39 24.28 -3.84
N LEU A 235 4.63 23.49 -3.08
CA LEU A 235 3.22 23.78 -2.78
C LEU A 235 3.07 25.07 -1.96
N ARG A 236 3.99 25.35 -1.04
CA ARG A 236 4.02 26.59 -0.25
C ARG A 236 4.39 27.80 -1.10
N GLU A 237 5.42 27.69 -1.93
CA GLU A 237 5.85 28.74 -2.88
C GLU A 237 4.71 29.13 -3.84
N LYS A 238 3.90 28.15 -4.25
CA LYS A 238 2.74 28.37 -5.11
C LYS A 238 1.48 28.81 -4.35
N HIS A 239 1.56 28.95 -3.02
CA HIS A 239 0.43 29.32 -2.15
C HIS A 239 -0.79 28.40 -2.32
N VAL A 240 -0.56 27.09 -2.54
CA VAL A 240 -1.62 26.09 -2.70
C VAL A 240 -1.64 25.04 -1.59
N PHE A 241 -0.64 25.02 -0.73
CA PHE A 241 -0.50 23.99 0.31
C PHE A 241 -1.74 23.90 1.21
N GLU A 242 -2.29 25.03 1.68
CA GLU A 242 -3.43 25.09 2.59
C GLU A 242 -4.69 24.44 1.99
N ASN A 243 -4.91 24.57 0.67
CA ASN A 243 -6.03 23.99 -0.05
C ASN A 243 -5.61 22.73 -0.86
N THR A 244 -4.62 21.99 -0.36
CA THR A 244 -4.20 20.72 -0.96
C THR A 244 -4.40 19.59 0.06
N MET A 245 -5.20 18.59 -0.33
CA MET A 245 -5.32 17.34 0.41
C MET A 245 -4.12 16.46 0.07
N LEU A 246 -3.32 16.12 1.07
CA LEU A 246 -2.22 15.16 0.94
C LEU A 246 -2.58 13.88 1.69
N VAL A 247 -2.40 12.77 1.02
CA VAL A 247 -2.52 11.42 1.59
C VAL A 247 -1.18 10.72 1.44
N PHE A 248 -0.66 10.19 2.51
CA PHE A 248 0.58 9.42 2.52
C PHE A 248 0.31 7.99 2.96
N THR A 249 0.80 7.03 2.21
CA THR A 249 0.78 5.61 2.55
C THR A 249 1.83 4.83 1.76
N SER A 250 1.95 3.53 2.04
CA SER A 250 2.67 2.56 1.21
C SER A 250 1.70 1.61 0.52
N ASP A 251 2.12 1.00 -0.57
CA ASP A 251 1.27 0.04 -1.29
C ASP A 251 1.23 -1.35 -0.64
N ASN A 252 2.26 -1.71 0.12
CA ASN A 252 2.34 -2.93 0.93
C ASN A 252 3.52 -2.83 1.90
N GLY A 253 3.61 -3.75 2.85
CA GLY A 253 4.70 -3.80 3.82
C GLY A 253 6.08 -3.93 3.21
N GLY A 254 7.09 -3.57 3.99
CA GLY A 254 8.50 -3.65 3.62
C GLY A 254 8.96 -5.06 3.28
N LEU A 255 9.94 -5.17 2.39
CA LEU A 255 10.54 -6.46 2.05
C LEU A 255 11.34 -7.00 3.25
N TYR A 256 10.89 -8.12 3.82
CA TYR A 256 11.40 -8.67 5.08
C TYR A 256 12.93 -8.88 5.13
N GLY A 257 13.55 -9.24 4.01
CA GLY A 257 15.01 -9.37 3.89
C GLY A 257 15.77 -8.04 3.80
N VAL A 258 15.08 -6.91 3.63
CA VAL A 258 15.69 -5.57 3.48
C VAL A 258 15.48 -4.74 4.72
N THR A 259 14.27 -4.74 5.28
CA THR A 259 13.90 -3.99 6.48
C THR A 259 13.04 -4.83 7.42
N LYS A 260 13.10 -4.57 8.70
CA LYS A 260 12.29 -5.26 9.73
C LYS A 260 11.30 -4.29 10.34
N GLN A 261 10.11 -4.80 10.64
CA GLN A 261 8.99 -4.00 11.16
C GLN A 261 8.61 -4.41 12.60
N LYS A 262 9.60 -4.75 13.42
CA LYS A 262 9.32 -5.21 14.80
C LYS A 262 8.43 -4.22 15.56
N PRO A 263 7.43 -4.70 16.32
CA PRO A 263 7.15 -6.12 16.66
C PRO A 263 6.35 -6.90 15.60
N LEU A 264 5.95 -6.28 14.47
CA LEU A 264 5.13 -6.90 13.44
C LEU A 264 5.80 -8.14 12.83
N ARG A 265 5.00 -9.15 12.53
CA ARG A 265 5.42 -10.41 11.92
C ARG A 265 5.49 -10.28 10.41
N ALA A 266 6.48 -10.93 9.80
CA ALA A 266 6.69 -11.07 8.38
C ALA A 266 6.86 -9.72 7.63
N GLY A 267 6.46 -9.62 6.36
CA GLY A 267 6.59 -8.46 5.50
C GLY A 267 5.87 -8.68 4.18
N LYS A 268 6.27 -7.93 3.15
CA LYS A 268 5.70 -7.95 1.79
C LYS A 268 5.35 -9.36 1.31
N GLY A 269 4.11 -9.52 0.85
CA GLY A 269 3.60 -10.79 0.31
C GLY A 269 3.04 -11.72 1.36
N SER A 270 2.94 -11.31 2.61
CA SER A 270 2.19 -12.01 3.66
C SER A 270 1.01 -11.16 4.14
N TYR A 271 0.03 -11.81 4.78
CA TYR A 271 -1.13 -11.12 5.34
C TYR A 271 -1.07 -11.00 6.88
N TYR A 272 0.10 -11.29 7.46
CA TYR A 272 0.43 -10.84 8.81
C TYR A 272 0.65 -9.32 8.83
N GLU A 273 0.58 -8.70 10.00
CA GLU A 273 0.63 -7.24 10.15
C GLU A 273 1.81 -6.60 9.40
N GLY A 274 3.00 -7.21 9.42
CA GLY A 274 4.17 -6.67 8.72
C GLY A 274 4.06 -6.62 7.19
N GLY A 275 3.09 -7.33 6.60
CA GLY A 275 2.88 -7.33 5.14
C GLY A 275 1.78 -6.40 4.66
N ILE A 276 0.88 -5.94 5.54
CA ILE A 276 -0.31 -5.16 5.18
C ILE A 276 -0.52 -3.91 6.02
N ARG A 277 0.13 -3.75 7.17
CA ARG A 277 0.04 -2.55 7.99
C ARG A 277 1.06 -1.52 7.51
N GLU A 278 0.59 -0.28 7.26
CA GLU A 278 1.35 0.74 6.56
C GLU A 278 1.45 2.05 7.34
N PRO A 279 2.48 2.87 7.11
CA PRO A 279 2.47 4.24 7.58
C PRO A 279 1.39 5.02 6.83
N PHE A 280 0.52 5.71 7.57
CA PHE A 280 -0.66 6.32 6.97
C PHE A 280 -1.02 7.64 7.64
N PHE A 281 -1.19 8.72 6.84
CA PHE A 281 -1.75 9.96 7.33
C PHE A 281 -2.48 10.76 6.24
N PHE A 282 -3.34 11.67 6.68
CA PHE A 282 -4.02 12.65 5.85
C PHE A 282 -3.71 14.06 6.35
N VAL A 283 -3.50 14.99 5.42
CA VAL A 283 -3.35 16.42 5.68
C VAL A 283 -4.31 17.20 4.77
N LEU A 284 -5.11 18.07 5.34
CA LEU A 284 -5.86 19.12 4.67
C LEU A 284 -6.03 20.25 5.69
N LYS A 285 -5.18 21.26 5.62
CA LYS A 285 -4.94 22.21 6.70
C LYS A 285 -6.20 22.95 7.17
N GLU A 286 -7.11 23.26 6.27
CA GLU A 286 -8.37 23.95 6.61
C GLU A 286 -9.42 23.05 7.29
N LYS A 287 -9.26 21.72 7.21
CA LYS A 287 -10.25 20.73 7.64
C LYS A 287 -9.75 19.80 8.73
N ILE A 288 -8.50 19.38 8.65
CA ILE A 288 -7.91 18.38 9.55
C ILE A 288 -6.98 19.09 10.54
N LYS A 289 -7.26 18.93 11.82
CA LYS A 289 -6.44 19.55 12.87
C LYS A 289 -5.05 18.90 12.95
N PRO A 290 -3.99 19.69 13.12
CA PRO A 290 -2.63 19.16 13.25
C PRO A 290 -2.48 18.29 14.52
N ASN A 291 -1.43 17.46 14.52
CA ASN A 291 -1.09 16.53 15.60
C ASN A 291 -2.24 15.57 15.96
N GLY A 292 -3.09 15.25 14.97
CA GLY A 292 -4.12 14.23 15.14
C GLY A 292 -3.50 12.83 15.11
N LYS A 293 -4.02 11.95 15.98
CA LYS A 293 -3.69 10.53 15.98
C LYS A 293 -4.96 9.72 16.19
N SER A 294 -5.10 8.64 15.42
CA SER A 294 -6.24 7.73 15.50
C SER A 294 -5.75 6.29 15.40
N ASP A 295 -6.36 5.41 16.19
CA ASP A 295 -6.16 3.96 16.15
C ASP A 295 -7.32 3.24 15.43
N ILE A 296 -8.27 3.98 14.86
CA ILE A 296 -9.33 3.43 14.01
C ILE A 296 -8.69 2.68 12.84
N PRO A 297 -9.05 1.40 12.62
CA PRO A 297 -8.58 0.66 11.46
C PRO A 297 -9.13 1.24 10.16
N ILE A 298 -8.21 1.66 9.28
CA ILE A 298 -8.52 2.16 7.94
C ILE A 298 -7.74 1.39 6.89
N SER A 299 -8.17 1.49 5.64
CA SER A 299 -7.45 0.90 4.53
C SER A 299 -7.31 1.88 3.36
N ASN A 300 -6.45 1.55 2.40
CA ASN A 300 -6.31 2.37 1.20
C ASN A 300 -7.56 2.40 0.30
N LEU A 301 -8.56 1.51 0.54
CA LEU A 301 -9.89 1.60 -0.07
C LEU A 301 -10.63 2.88 0.31
N ASP A 302 -10.36 3.40 1.50
CA ASP A 302 -11.03 4.56 2.08
C ASP A 302 -10.60 5.88 1.46
N ILE A 303 -9.47 5.87 0.77
CA ILE A 303 -8.89 7.07 0.15
C ILE A 303 -9.85 7.63 -0.91
N PHE A 304 -10.37 6.78 -1.79
CA PHE A 304 -11.21 7.23 -2.90
C PHE A 304 -12.51 7.90 -2.42
N PRO A 305 -13.40 7.25 -1.63
CA PRO A 305 -14.62 7.91 -1.15
C PRO A 305 -14.34 9.14 -0.28
N THR A 306 -13.24 9.16 0.47
CA THR A 306 -12.83 10.33 1.28
C THR A 306 -12.43 11.52 0.40
N ILE A 307 -11.69 11.27 -0.67
CA ILE A 307 -11.32 12.31 -1.64
C ILE A 307 -12.57 12.89 -2.31
N LEU A 308 -13.53 12.05 -2.71
CA LEU A 308 -14.76 12.54 -3.34
C LEU A 308 -15.56 13.46 -2.42
N GLU A 309 -15.65 13.13 -1.15
CA GLU A 309 -16.33 13.97 -0.14
C GLU A 309 -15.71 15.37 -0.09
N TYR A 310 -14.38 15.45 0.09
CA TYR A 310 -13.70 16.75 0.15
C TYR A 310 -13.69 17.50 -1.18
N ALA A 311 -13.75 16.80 -2.31
CA ALA A 311 -13.89 17.40 -3.64
C ALA A 311 -15.33 17.85 -3.95
N GLY A 312 -16.31 17.52 -3.09
CA GLY A 312 -17.72 17.81 -3.31
C GLY A 312 -18.32 17.05 -4.49
N ILE A 313 -17.81 15.84 -4.78
CA ILE A 313 -18.26 15.00 -5.88
C ILE A 313 -19.23 13.95 -5.35
N GLN A 314 -20.47 13.97 -5.86
CA GLN A 314 -21.53 13.05 -5.45
C GLN A 314 -22.02 12.21 -6.64
N ASN A 315 -22.79 11.17 -6.39
CA ASN A 315 -23.50 10.35 -7.39
C ASN A 315 -22.60 9.74 -8.47
N THR A 316 -21.56 9.03 -8.04
CA THR A 316 -20.60 8.43 -8.98
C THR A 316 -21.07 7.11 -9.59
N SER A 317 -22.19 6.53 -9.19
CA SER A 317 -22.63 5.16 -9.54
C SER A 317 -21.61 4.06 -9.20
N ILE A 318 -20.64 4.33 -8.35
CA ILE A 318 -19.61 3.39 -7.92
C ILE A 318 -20.04 2.77 -6.58
N THR A 319 -19.98 1.45 -6.49
CA THR A 319 -20.07 0.75 -5.20
C THR A 319 -18.70 0.74 -4.58
N PHE A 320 -18.52 1.48 -3.48
CA PHE A 320 -17.29 1.48 -2.70
C PHE A 320 -17.33 0.42 -1.62
N ASP A 321 -16.22 -0.28 -1.44
CA ASP A 321 -15.98 -1.15 -0.27
C ASP A 321 -15.25 -0.37 0.84
N GLY A 322 -14.62 0.74 0.49
CA GLY A 322 -14.04 1.70 1.42
C GLY A 322 -15.09 2.63 2.02
N ALA A 323 -14.78 3.21 3.17
CA ALA A 323 -15.59 4.20 3.85
C ALA A 323 -15.06 5.63 3.61
N ASN A 324 -15.97 6.61 3.62
CA ASN A 324 -15.61 8.02 3.73
C ASN A 324 -15.12 8.30 5.16
N LEU A 325 -13.90 8.81 5.28
CA LEU A 325 -13.26 9.09 6.57
C LEU A 325 -13.41 10.55 7.03
N SER A 326 -14.15 11.39 6.34
CA SER A 326 -14.22 12.84 6.64
C SER A 326 -14.62 13.10 8.09
N ASP A 327 -15.59 12.37 8.62
CA ASP A 327 -16.03 12.54 10.02
C ASP A 327 -15.00 12.06 11.04
N VAL A 328 -14.18 11.07 10.71
CA VAL A 328 -13.03 10.65 11.52
C VAL A 328 -11.94 11.72 11.48
N LEU A 329 -11.60 12.20 10.29
CA LEU A 329 -10.55 13.19 10.04
C LEU A 329 -10.87 14.54 10.73
N GLU A 330 -12.13 14.94 10.73
CA GLU A 330 -12.61 16.16 11.39
C GLU A 330 -12.95 15.94 12.88
N LYS A 331 -12.69 14.72 13.42
CA LYS A 331 -12.96 14.33 14.82
C LYS A 331 -14.44 14.47 15.25
N LYS A 332 -15.36 14.29 14.31
CA LYS A 332 -16.80 14.24 14.58
C LYS A 332 -17.22 12.90 15.17
N ILE A 333 -16.57 11.83 14.77
CA ILE A 333 -16.72 10.47 15.32
C ILE A 333 -15.39 9.96 15.87
N LYS A 334 -15.46 9.08 16.88
CA LYS A 334 -14.28 8.47 17.53
C LYS A 334 -14.12 7.00 17.22
N THR A 335 -15.13 6.38 16.63
CA THR A 335 -15.13 4.95 16.26
C THR A 335 -15.72 4.79 14.87
N LEU A 336 -15.21 3.81 14.15
CA LEU A 336 -15.74 3.37 12.85
C LEU A 336 -15.73 1.85 12.89
N GLU A 337 -16.84 1.28 13.35
CA GLU A 337 -16.97 -0.18 13.51
C GLU A 337 -17.31 -0.81 12.19
N ARG A 338 -16.35 -1.48 11.57
CA ARG A 338 -16.51 -2.28 10.36
C ARG A 338 -15.41 -3.33 10.29
N PRO A 339 -15.69 -4.48 9.68
CA PRO A 339 -14.64 -5.44 9.37
C PRO A 339 -13.79 -4.95 8.18
N LEU A 340 -12.51 -5.31 8.20
CA LEU A 340 -11.60 -5.22 7.06
C LEU A 340 -11.31 -6.62 6.55
N PHE A 341 -11.28 -6.78 5.22
CA PHE A 341 -11.09 -8.08 4.60
C PHE A 341 -9.91 -8.07 3.64
N TRP A 342 -9.24 -9.22 3.52
CA TRP A 342 -8.20 -9.49 2.52
C TRP A 342 -8.45 -10.86 1.91
N HIS A 343 -8.27 -10.96 0.60
CA HIS A 343 -8.49 -12.20 -0.15
C HIS A 343 -7.34 -12.43 -1.13
N PHE A 344 -6.75 -13.61 -1.04
CA PHE A 344 -5.56 -13.97 -1.80
C PHE A 344 -5.65 -15.45 -2.24
N PRO A 345 -6.48 -15.75 -3.25
CA PRO A 345 -6.73 -17.11 -3.71
C PRO A 345 -5.56 -17.62 -4.59
N ILE A 346 -4.33 -17.34 -4.19
CA ILE A 346 -3.10 -17.51 -4.97
C ILE A 346 -1.95 -18.05 -4.12
N TYR A 347 -0.89 -18.52 -4.79
CA TYR A 347 0.37 -18.87 -4.15
C TYR A 347 1.44 -17.82 -4.39
N LEU A 348 2.17 -17.48 -3.35
CA LEU A 348 3.30 -16.57 -3.43
C LEU A 348 4.51 -17.17 -2.70
N GLN A 349 5.47 -17.68 -3.46
CA GLN A 349 6.66 -18.34 -2.93
C GLN A 349 7.48 -17.42 -2.01
N ALA A 350 8.16 -18.00 -1.02
CA ALA A 350 9.12 -17.29 -0.19
C ALA A 350 10.30 -16.78 -1.01
N TYR A 351 10.87 -15.64 -0.61
CA TYR A 351 12.15 -15.18 -1.16
C TYR A 351 13.31 -15.96 -0.54
N ASN A 352 13.25 -16.17 0.77
CA ASN A 352 14.19 -17.00 1.51
C ASN A 352 13.39 -17.96 2.38
N VAL A 353 13.59 -19.26 2.20
CA VAL A 353 12.87 -20.31 2.91
C VAL A 353 13.17 -20.34 4.42
N ASN A 354 14.25 -19.72 4.87
CA ASN A 354 14.69 -19.77 6.26
C ASN A 354 14.41 -18.50 7.07
N ASP A 355 13.94 -17.43 6.42
CA ASP A 355 13.78 -16.13 7.08
C ASP A 355 12.65 -15.31 6.44
N ASN A 356 11.41 -15.69 6.70
CA ASN A 356 10.23 -14.94 6.25
C ASN A 356 9.14 -14.78 7.31
N GLU A 357 9.24 -15.51 8.43
CA GLU A 357 8.29 -15.51 9.56
C GLU A 357 6.82 -15.80 9.17
N THR A 358 6.59 -16.43 8.02
CA THR A 358 5.25 -16.80 7.56
C THR A 358 4.81 -18.18 8.10
N ARG A 359 3.63 -18.64 7.72
CA ARG A 359 3.05 -19.91 8.16
C ARG A 359 3.95 -21.11 7.82
N ASP A 360 4.61 -21.06 6.66
CA ASP A 360 5.55 -22.09 6.25
C ASP A 360 6.76 -21.50 5.51
N SER A 361 7.81 -22.31 5.36
CA SER A 361 9.06 -21.87 4.76
C SER A 361 9.01 -21.71 3.23
N LEU A 362 8.03 -22.32 2.54
CA LEU A 362 7.99 -22.36 1.08
C LEU A 362 7.24 -21.18 0.46
N PHE A 363 6.23 -20.67 1.18
CA PHE A 363 5.34 -19.63 0.68
C PHE A 363 5.20 -18.47 1.68
N ARG A 364 5.28 -17.26 1.16
CA ARG A 364 4.91 -16.06 1.94
C ARG A 364 3.41 -16.02 2.17
N THR A 365 2.65 -16.53 1.20
CA THR A 365 1.21 -16.73 1.33
C THR A 365 0.77 -17.98 0.57
N ARG A 366 -0.21 -18.68 1.14
CA ARG A 366 -0.99 -19.76 0.55
C ARG A 366 -2.42 -19.26 0.32
N PRO A 367 -3.20 -19.88 -0.59
CA PRO A 367 -4.57 -19.44 -0.83
C PRO A 367 -5.38 -19.34 0.45
N GLY A 368 -5.98 -18.17 0.67
CA GLY A 368 -6.72 -17.90 1.90
C GLY A 368 -7.43 -16.55 1.91
N SER A 369 -8.00 -16.23 3.04
CA SER A 369 -8.61 -14.93 3.33
C SER A 369 -8.34 -14.53 4.78
N VAL A 370 -8.42 -13.23 5.05
CA VAL A 370 -8.27 -12.66 6.38
C VAL A 370 -9.42 -11.71 6.65
N VAL A 371 -9.90 -11.69 7.88
CA VAL A 371 -10.81 -10.66 8.39
C VAL A 371 -10.26 -10.07 9.68
N ARG A 372 -10.33 -8.75 9.81
CA ARG A 372 -10.11 -8.03 11.05
C ARG A 372 -11.40 -7.30 11.47
N GLN A 373 -11.82 -7.49 12.71
CA GLN A 373 -12.90 -6.71 13.33
C GLN A 373 -12.49 -6.27 14.74
N GLY A 374 -12.43 -4.97 14.95
CA GLY A 374 -11.84 -4.41 16.17
C GLY A 374 -10.39 -4.86 16.34
N ASP A 375 -10.09 -5.46 17.48
CA ASP A 375 -8.75 -5.98 17.80
C ASP A 375 -8.53 -7.42 17.35
N TRP A 376 -9.58 -8.11 16.91
CA TRP A 376 -9.50 -9.51 16.51
C TRP A 376 -9.24 -9.67 15.03
N LYS A 377 -8.34 -10.60 14.68
CA LYS A 377 -7.95 -10.93 13.32
C LYS A 377 -7.92 -12.44 13.12
N LEU A 378 -8.65 -12.91 12.10
CA LEU A 378 -8.72 -14.32 11.71
C LEU A 378 -8.10 -14.50 10.32
N HIS A 379 -7.16 -15.42 10.20
CA HIS A 379 -6.67 -15.98 8.95
C HIS A 379 -7.38 -17.32 8.68
N TYR A 380 -7.81 -17.53 7.45
CA TYR A 380 -8.37 -18.79 6.97
C TYR A 380 -7.64 -19.25 5.71
N TYR A 381 -7.19 -20.50 5.68
CA TYR A 381 -6.43 -21.08 4.58
C TYR A 381 -7.24 -22.17 3.87
N PHE A 382 -7.36 -22.07 2.54
CA PHE A 382 -8.22 -22.96 1.76
C PHE A 382 -7.64 -24.38 1.56
N GLU A 383 -6.33 -24.57 1.69
CA GLU A 383 -5.69 -25.88 1.50
C GLU A 383 -6.09 -26.93 2.53
N ASP A 384 -6.28 -26.53 3.76
CA ASP A 384 -6.45 -27.42 4.91
C ASP A 384 -7.53 -26.95 5.88
N ASN A 385 -8.29 -25.90 5.53
CA ASN A 385 -9.23 -25.21 6.41
C ASN A 385 -8.57 -24.71 7.71
N GLY A 386 -7.25 -24.54 7.69
CA GLY A 386 -6.49 -24.06 8.84
C GLY A 386 -6.87 -22.64 9.21
N MET A 387 -6.91 -22.38 10.50
CA MET A 387 -7.26 -21.05 11.03
C MET A 387 -6.23 -20.58 12.04
N GLU A 388 -5.95 -19.28 11.99
CA GLU A 388 -5.15 -18.59 12.99
C GLU A 388 -5.92 -17.37 13.47
N LEU A 389 -6.10 -17.26 14.79
CA LEU A 389 -6.82 -16.18 15.44
C LEU A 389 -5.90 -15.40 16.36
N TYR A 390 -5.93 -14.08 16.24
CA TYR A 390 -5.07 -13.19 17.03
C TYR A 390 -5.88 -12.03 17.65
N ASN A 391 -5.47 -11.61 18.86
CA ASN A 391 -5.92 -10.37 19.47
C ASN A 391 -4.78 -9.34 19.31
N LEU A 392 -4.92 -8.41 18.37
CA LEU A 392 -3.86 -7.45 18.03
C LEU A 392 -3.60 -6.39 19.10
N ALA A 393 -4.52 -6.20 20.07
CA ALA A 393 -4.29 -5.32 21.21
C ALA A 393 -3.26 -5.93 22.19
N GLU A 394 -3.23 -7.25 22.29
CA GLU A 394 -2.34 -7.99 23.19
C GLU A 394 -1.11 -8.57 22.47
N ASP A 395 -1.28 -8.92 21.18
CA ASP A 395 -0.28 -9.58 20.34
C ASP A 395 -0.29 -9.01 18.93
N ILE A 396 0.21 -7.78 18.78
CA ILE A 396 0.35 -7.14 17.47
C ILE A 396 1.32 -7.90 16.54
N GLY A 397 2.18 -8.73 17.12
CA GLY A 397 3.15 -9.56 16.42
C GLY A 397 2.60 -10.88 15.89
N GLU A 398 1.33 -11.22 16.20
CA GLU A 398 0.68 -12.46 15.74
C GLU A 398 1.48 -13.72 16.05
N ARG A 399 1.96 -13.85 17.31
CA ARG A 399 2.79 -14.97 17.77
C ARG A 399 1.99 -16.08 18.47
N ASN A 400 0.85 -15.73 19.09
CA ASN A 400 0.03 -16.63 19.87
C ASN A 400 -1.29 -16.92 19.16
N ASN A 401 -1.39 -18.05 18.46
CA ASN A 401 -2.64 -18.45 17.81
C ASN A 401 -3.69 -18.87 18.85
N LEU A 402 -4.79 -18.13 18.92
CA LEU A 402 -5.90 -18.32 19.87
C LEU A 402 -7.08 -19.12 19.27
N ALA A 403 -6.95 -19.66 18.06
CA ALA A 403 -8.07 -20.31 17.34
C ALA A 403 -8.69 -21.48 18.13
N GLU A 404 -7.89 -22.25 18.88
CA GLU A 404 -8.36 -23.37 19.68
C GLU A 404 -8.90 -22.95 21.07
N THR A 405 -8.37 -21.85 21.62
CA THR A 405 -8.74 -21.37 22.97
C THR A 405 -9.93 -20.41 22.96
N HIS A 406 -10.24 -19.80 21.80
CA HIS A 406 -11.35 -18.86 21.64
C HIS A 406 -12.29 -19.27 20.47
N PRO A 407 -12.91 -20.46 20.54
CA PRO A 407 -13.72 -21.00 19.45
C PRO A 407 -14.93 -20.11 19.09
N GLU A 408 -15.57 -19.47 20.05
CA GLU A 408 -16.71 -18.59 19.81
C GLU A 408 -16.31 -17.38 18.94
N LYS A 409 -15.20 -16.73 19.25
CA LYS A 409 -14.68 -15.60 18.50
C LYS A 409 -14.21 -16.04 17.11
N ARG A 410 -13.57 -17.19 17.00
CA ARG A 410 -13.17 -17.80 15.73
C ARG A 410 -14.39 -18.00 14.82
N GLU A 411 -15.47 -18.61 15.33
CA GLU A 411 -16.69 -18.86 14.54
C GLU A 411 -17.42 -17.57 14.18
N GLU A 412 -17.43 -16.56 15.06
CA GLU A 412 -17.97 -15.23 14.77
C GLU A 412 -17.29 -14.63 13.53
N LEU A 413 -15.95 -14.56 13.54
CA LEU A 413 -15.19 -13.98 12.44
C LEU A 413 -15.24 -14.84 11.18
N LEU A 414 -15.25 -16.16 11.31
CA LEU A 414 -15.43 -17.06 10.17
C LEU A 414 -16.78 -16.84 9.48
N ARG A 415 -17.85 -16.62 10.23
CA ARG A 415 -19.15 -16.29 9.67
C ARG A 415 -19.14 -14.98 8.90
N LEU A 416 -18.50 -13.94 9.44
CA LEU A 416 -18.32 -12.67 8.72
C LEU A 416 -17.56 -12.88 7.41
N LEU A 417 -16.49 -13.68 7.45
CA LEU A 417 -15.68 -13.96 6.28
C LEU A 417 -16.45 -14.73 5.21
N LYS A 418 -17.25 -15.73 5.58
CA LYS A 418 -18.10 -16.49 4.66
C LYS A 418 -19.18 -15.62 4.01
N ASN A 419 -19.86 -14.79 4.79
CA ASN A 419 -20.86 -13.85 4.27
C ASN A 419 -20.23 -12.89 3.25
N TRP A 420 -19.02 -12.40 3.55
CA TRP A 420 -18.30 -11.52 2.65
C TRP A 420 -17.84 -12.22 1.35
N TRP A 421 -17.46 -13.51 1.40
CA TRP A 421 -17.19 -14.28 0.17
C TRP A 421 -18.40 -14.35 -0.74
N GLU A 422 -19.59 -14.61 -0.17
CA GLU A 422 -20.85 -14.65 -0.92
C GLU A 422 -21.20 -13.27 -1.51
N GLU A 423 -21.11 -12.21 -0.71
CA GLU A 423 -21.42 -10.83 -1.13
C GLU A 423 -20.51 -10.35 -2.28
N THR A 424 -19.23 -10.71 -2.24
CA THR A 424 -18.25 -10.26 -3.23
C THR A 424 -18.01 -11.26 -4.37
N ASN A 425 -18.71 -12.42 -4.35
CA ASN A 425 -18.42 -13.54 -5.24
C ASN A 425 -16.92 -13.91 -5.24
N ALA A 426 -16.31 -13.91 -4.07
CA ALA A 426 -14.88 -14.18 -3.92
C ALA A 426 -14.53 -15.59 -4.41
N PRO A 427 -13.61 -15.76 -5.37
CA PRO A 427 -13.27 -17.07 -5.91
C PRO A 427 -12.48 -17.89 -4.89
N ILE A 428 -13.00 -19.04 -4.50
CA ILE A 428 -12.37 -19.97 -3.57
C ILE A 428 -11.75 -21.13 -4.34
N PRO A 429 -10.42 -21.31 -4.34
CA PRO A 429 -9.77 -22.46 -4.96
C PRO A 429 -10.18 -23.75 -4.21
N THR A 430 -10.71 -24.72 -4.94
CA THR A 430 -11.16 -26.03 -4.40
C THR A 430 -10.62 -27.20 -5.18
N GLU A 431 -10.14 -26.97 -6.42
CA GLU A 431 -9.61 -28.01 -7.29
C GLU A 431 -8.20 -28.42 -6.85
N LEU A 432 -8.02 -29.74 -6.68
CA LEU A 432 -6.70 -30.29 -6.32
C LEU A 432 -5.73 -30.21 -7.50
N ASN A 433 -4.51 -29.80 -7.22
CA ASN A 433 -3.45 -29.82 -8.19
C ASN A 433 -2.92 -31.25 -8.38
N PRO A 434 -3.00 -31.83 -9.58
CA PRO A 434 -2.56 -33.22 -9.83
C PRO A 434 -1.04 -33.42 -9.70
N GLU A 435 -0.27 -32.33 -9.73
CA GLU A 435 1.18 -32.37 -9.54
C GLU A 435 1.61 -32.26 -8.07
N TYR A 436 0.65 -32.08 -7.14
CA TYR A 436 0.98 -31.93 -5.73
C TYR A 436 1.53 -33.24 -5.16
N ILE A 437 2.62 -33.12 -4.42
CA ILE A 437 3.22 -34.25 -3.70
C ILE A 437 3.10 -33.96 -2.20
N GLU A 438 2.28 -34.77 -1.55
CA GLU A 438 2.13 -34.67 -0.08
C GLU A 438 3.47 -34.99 0.59
N LYS A 439 3.92 -34.08 1.44
CA LYS A 439 5.13 -34.30 2.24
C LYS A 439 4.72 -35.10 3.48
N LEU A 440 5.27 -36.31 3.57
CA LEU A 440 5.16 -37.18 4.74
C LEU A 440 5.81 -36.56 5.96
#